data_7bb3bb3f1263b2eace680d75ba7ad8b9
#
_entry.id   7bb3bb3f1263b2eace680d75ba7ad8b9
#
_cell.length_a   1.000
_cell.length_b   1.000
_cell.length_c   1.000
_cell.angle_alpha   90.00
_cell.angle_beta   90.00
_cell.angle_gamma   90.00
#
_symmetry.space_group_name_H-M   'P 1'
#
loop_
_entity.id
_entity.type
_entity.pdbx_description
1 polymer ?
#
loop_
_entity_poly.entity_id
_entity_poly.type
_entity_poly.pdbx_seq_one_letter_code
_entity_poly.pdbx_strand_id
1 'polypeptide(L)'
;MNVEGIAQNEDGVAELVYYDANGNQLYELKNVSASTSSIHYAVTLYKEKSINLLSSVKGTPAAGYQYESTAVSPATVKLAASTYIIDGMTVFELPKIDISGASGTKTITFNLADYLPAGVMLAEDQDAEVNVTVRIEKIPETEETSTDSDETSPTTALIAGSQSAHTSESTAAETKQSESSAQDGDTEPEGTAATHESGSTHEETLLSQSGH
;
A
#
# COMPACT_ATOMS: atom_id res chain seq x y z
N MET A 1 33.89 5.72 -15.39
CA MET A 1 32.71 5.35 -16.15
C MET A 1 31.81 6.54 -16.21
N ASN A 2 31.31 6.94 -17.37
CA ASN A 2 30.29 8.00 -17.49
C ASN A 2 28.93 7.34 -17.58
N VAL A 3 28.03 7.75 -16.67
CA VAL A 3 26.65 7.22 -16.60
C VAL A 3 25.63 8.20 -17.19
N GLU A 4 26.10 9.30 -17.77
CA GLU A 4 25.24 10.29 -18.40
C GLU A 4 24.54 9.72 -19.66
N GLY A 5 23.22 9.85 -19.71
CA GLY A 5 22.41 9.35 -20.83
C GLY A 5 21.99 7.91 -20.75
N ILE A 6 22.33 7.17 -19.68
CA ILE A 6 21.80 5.82 -19.45
C ILE A 6 20.32 5.94 -19.11
N ALA A 7 19.46 5.33 -19.94
CA ALA A 7 17.99 5.38 -19.78
C ALA A 7 17.36 4.06 -19.31
N GLN A 8 18.17 3.02 -19.19
CA GLN A 8 17.75 1.68 -18.76
C GLN A 8 18.87 0.98 -18.00
N ASN A 9 18.54 -0.09 -17.29
CA ASN A 9 19.57 -0.92 -16.66
C ASN A 9 20.54 -1.44 -17.71
N GLU A 10 21.81 -1.39 -17.39
CA GLU A 10 22.89 -1.78 -18.28
C GLU A 10 23.92 -2.61 -17.53
N ASP A 11 24.39 -3.67 -18.16
CA ASP A 11 25.53 -4.45 -17.71
C ASP A 11 26.51 -4.67 -18.85
N GLY A 12 27.77 -4.81 -18.52
CA GLY A 12 28.80 -4.95 -19.54
C GLY A 12 30.20 -5.19 -18.96
N VAL A 13 31.15 -5.07 -19.85
CA VAL A 13 32.56 -5.19 -19.55
C VAL A 13 33.25 -3.89 -19.96
N ALA A 14 33.93 -3.26 -19.01
CA ALA A 14 34.76 -2.09 -19.26
C ALA A 14 36.25 -2.48 -19.27
N GLU A 15 36.98 -1.99 -20.26
CA GLU A 15 38.42 -2.11 -20.30
C GLU A 15 39.10 -1.11 -19.37
N LEU A 16 40.19 -1.52 -18.72
CA LEU A 16 40.95 -0.66 -17.86
C LEU A 16 41.86 0.23 -18.68
N VAL A 17 41.76 1.53 -18.45
CA VAL A 17 42.64 2.54 -19.03
C VAL A 17 43.52 3.12 -17.93
N TYR A 18 44.81 3.20 -18.17
CA TYR A 18 45.77 3.64 -17.23
C TYR A 18 46.25 5.07 -17.52
N TYR A 19 46.48 5.82 -16.47
CA TYR A 19 46.95 7.20 -16.55
C TYR A 19 48.19 7.38 -15.67
N ASP A 20 49.11 8.27 -16.08
CA ASP A 20 50.23 8.71 -15.24
C ASP A 20 49.75 9.73 -14.18
N ALA A 21 50.69 10.16 -13.32
CA ALA A 21 50.39 11.13 -12.27
C ALA A 21 50.00 12.53 -12.81
N ASN A 22 50.24 12.80 -14.07
CA ASN A 22 49.88 14.05 -14.76
C ASN A 22 48.57 13.96 -15.52
N GLY A 23 47.91 12.79 -15.49
CA GLY A 23 46.66 12.54 -16.21
C GLY A 23 46.80 12.16 -17.68
N ASN A 24 48.00 11.79 -18.15
CA ASN A 24 48.21 11.31 -19.51
C ASN A 24 47.94 9.82 -19.59
N GLN A 25 47.23 9.41 -20.62
CA GLN A 25 46.93 7.99 -20.85
C GLN A 25 48.18 7.21 -21.19
N LEU A 26 48.37 6.08 -20.52
CA LEU A 26 49.45 5.15 -20.75
C LEU A 26 48.98 4.01 -21.65
N TYR A 27 49.58 3.87 -22.81
CA TYR A 27 49.28 2.80 -23.76
C TYR A 27 50.16 1.56 -23.53
N GLU A 28 51.31 1.72 -22.87
CA GLU A 28 52.22 0.64 -22.49
C GLU A 28 52.58 0.74 -21.01
N LEU A 29 52.38 -0.33 -20.28
CA LEU A 29 52.76 -0.45 -18.89
C LEU A 29 54.18 -1.06 -18.80
N LYS A 30 55.21 -0.22 -18.51
CA LYS A 30 56.56 -0.69 -18.28
C LYS A 30 56.75 -1.00 -16.79
N ASN A 31 57.21 -2.21 -16.49
CA ASN A 31 57.43 -2.70 -15.12
C ASN A 31 56.20 -2.74 -14.21
N VAL A 32 54.99 -2.74 -14.78
CA VAL A 32 53.74 -2.89 -14.08
C VAL A 32 52.93 -3.99 -14.77
N SER A 33 52.42 -4.90 -14.01
CA SER A 33 51.49 -5.91 -14.50
C SER A 33 50.11 -5.76 -13.84
N ALA A 34 49.08 -5.77 -14.61
CA ALA A 34 47.70 -5.80 -14.10
C ALA A 34 47.22 -7.24 -13.96
N SER A 35 46.53 -7.54 -12.89
CA SER A 35 45.92 -8.87 -12.69
C SER A 35 44.70 -9.09 -13.58
N THR A 36 44.09 -8.00 -14.06
CA THR A 36 42.96 -8.03 -15.03
C THR A 36 43.08 -6.86 -15.99
N SER A 37 42.57 -7.01 -17.20
CA SER A 37 42.49 -5.94 -18.20
C SER A 37 41.08 -5.35 -18.30
N SER A 38 40.09 -6.00 -17.70
CA SER A 38 38.68 -5.60 -17.78
C SER A 38 37.96 -5.86 -16.47
N ILE A 39 36.88 -5.13 -16.25
CA ILE A 39 35.95 -5.30 -15.13
C ILE A 39 34.52 -5.44 -15.63
N HIS A 40 33.77 -6.31 -15.00
CA HIS A 40 32.33 -6.35 -15.19
C HIS A 40 31.66 -5.24 -14.39
N TYR A 41 30.68 -4.59 -14.97
CA TYR A 41 29.87 -3.59 -14.31
C TYR A 41 28.40 -3.87 -14.52
N ALA A 42 27.58 -3.43 -13.56
CA ALA A 42 26.12 -3.39 -13.68
C ALA A 42 25.63 -2.03 -13.19
N VAL A 43 24.83 -1.37 -13.98
CA VAL A 43 24.15 -0.12 -13.63
C VAL A 43 22.68 -0.42 -13.48
N THR A 44 22.15 -0.14 -12.29
CA THR A 44 20.73 -0.27 -12.01
C THR A 44 20.13 1.12 -11.83
N LEU A 45 19.11 1.43 -12.62
CA LEU A 45 18.39 2.69 -12.53
C LEU A 45 17.18 2.54 -11.62
N TYR A 46 17.01 3.53 -10.76
CA TYR A 46 15.85 3.68 -9.91
C TYR A 46 15.07 4.93 -10.32
N LYS A 47 13.75 4.80 -10.32
CA LYS A 47 12.82 5.91 -10.56
C LYS A 47 12.28 6.37 -9.22
N GLU A 48 12.24 7.68 -9.02
CA GLU A 48 11.61 8.29 -7.86
C GLU A 48 10.14 8.62 -8.12
N LYS A 49 9.32 8.44 -7.10
CA LYS A 49 7.91 8.79 -7.11
C LYS A 49 7.44 9.21 -5.73
N SER A 50 6.60 10.24 -5.67
CA SER A 50 5.90 10.61 -4.44
C SER A 50 4.74 9.66 -4.20
N ILE A 51 4.73 9.04 -3.03
CA ILE A 51 3.74 8.04 -2.60
C ILE A 51 3.00 8.58 -1.39
N ASN A 52 1.69 8.43 -1.37
CA ASN A 52 0.85 8.79 -0.23
C ASN A 52 1.01 7.76 0.89
N LEU A 53 1.15 8.24 2.12
CA LEU A 53 1.16 7.40 3.31
C LEU A 53 -0.24 7.31 3.91
N LEU A 54 -0.68 6.10 4.19
CA LEU A 54 -1.94 5.85 4.90
C LEU A 54 -1.67 5.03 6.16
N SER A 55 -2.44 5.30 7.19
CA SER A 55 -2.49 4.48 8.40
C SER A 55 -3.93 4.23 8.77
N SER A 56 -4.20 3.04 9.27
CA SER A 56 -5.50 2.64 9.78
C SER A 56 -5.40 2.22 11.24
N VAL A 57 -6.53 2.22 11.93
CA VAL A 57 -6.62 1.80 13.32
C VAL A 57 -7.24 0.42 13.45
N LYS A 58 -6.99 -0.25 14.56
CA LYS A 58 -7.67 -1.48 14.99
C LYS A 58 -8.05 -1.38 16.45
N GLY A 59 -9.07 -2.11 16.84
CA GLY A 59 -9.58 -2.12 18.22
C GLY A 59 -10.66 -1.08 18.45
N THR A 60 -11.11 -0.96 19.70
CA THR A 60 -12.19 -0.05 20.13
C THR A 60 -11.68 0.83 21.26
N PRO A 61 -11.91 2.15 21.24
CA PRO A 61 -11.59 3.04 22.34
C PRO A 61 -12.23 2.62 23.67
N ALA A 62 -11.80 3.23 24.76
CA ALA A 62 -12.41 3.04 26.07
C ALA A 62 -13.89 3.44 26.06
N ALA A 63 -14.68 2.87 26.99
CA ALA A 63 -16.08 3.25 27.15
C ALA A 63 -16.22 4.77 27.38
N GLY A 64 -17.15 5.41 26.67
CA GLY A 64 -17.35 6.85 26.70
C GLY A 64 -16.40 7.65 25.77
N TYR A 65 -15.62 6.98 24.95
CA TYR A 65 -14.73 7.58 23.94
C TYR A 65 -15.00 7.02 22.55
N GLN A 66 -14.73 7.84 21.55
CA GLN A 66 -14.88 7.49 20.15
C GLN A 66 -13.64 7.86 19.34
N TYR A 67 -13.37 7.10 18.28
CA TYR A 67 -12.39 7.46 17.28
C TYR A 67 -12.89 8.65 16.46
N GLU A 68 -12.07 9.67 16.31
CA GLU A 68 -12.37 10.85 15.50
C GLU A 68 -11.64 10.79 14.15
N SER A 69 -10.31 10.74 14.18
CA SER A 69 -9.50 10.87 12.97
C SER A 69 -8.11 10.29 13.14
N THR A 70 -7.46 10.04 11.98
CA THR A 70 -6.04 9.69 11.90
C THR A 70 -5.34 10.67 10.96
N ALA A 71 -4.24 11.25 11.42
CA ALA A 71 -3.38 12.11 10.62
C ALA A 71 -1.98 11.50 10.51
N VAL A 72 -1.41 11.54 9.31
CA VAL A 72 -0.06 11.06 9.01
C VAL A 72 0.80 12.25 8.62
N SER A 73 1.98 12.39 9.20
CA SER A 73 2.91 13.49 8.91
C SER A 73 4.35 12.97 8.79
N PRO A 74 5.01 13.16 7.63
CA PRO A 74 4.48 13.73 6.39
C PRO A 74 3.39 12.85 5.76
N ALA A 75 2.47 13.43 4.99
CA ALA A 75 1.41 12.69 4.31
C ALA A 75 1.89 11.98 3.03
N THR A 76 3.03 12.41 2.51
CA THR A 76 3.67 11.85 1.31
C THR A 76 5.15 11.68 1.53
N VAL A 77 5.74 10.71 0.86
CA VAL A 77 7.17 10.44 0.87
C VAL A 77 7.64 10.15 -0.54
N LYS A 78 8.87 10.52 -0.87
CA LYS A 78 9.50 10.11 -2.12
C LYS A 78 10.20 8.78 -1.92
N LEU A 79 9.79 7.80 -2.70
CA LEU A 79 10.40 6.47 -2.75
C LEU A 79 11.11 6.28 -4.09
N ALA A 80 12.18 5.52 -4.07
CA ALA A 80 12.93 5.13 -5.24
C ALA A 80 12.88 3.60 -5.38
N ALA A 81 12.57 3.12 -6.57
CA ALA A 81 12.56 1.70 -6.90
C ALA A 81 12.73 1.50 -8.41
N SER A 82 12.86 0.25 -8.85
CA SER A 82 12.79 -0.07 -10.27
C SER A 82 11.45 0.41 -10.85
N THR A 83 11.46 0.80 -12.12
CA THR A 83 10.25 1.32 -12.80
C THR A 83 9.05 0.39 -12.66
N TYR A 84 9.29 -0.93 -12.78
CA TYR A 84 8.26 -1.95 -12.65
C TYR A 84 7.55 -1.93 -11.28
N ILE A 85 8.30 -1.70 -10.20
CA ILE A 85 7.76 -1.66 -8.83
C ILE A 85 7.08 -0.32 -8.59
N ILE A 86 7.78 0.79 -8.86
CA ILE A 86 7.34 2.11 -8.42
C ILE A 86 6.12 2.62 -9.18
N ASP A 87 5.96 2.25 -10.46
CA ASP A 87 4.82 2.68 -11.25
C ASP A 87 3.51 2.10 -10.74
N GLY A 88 3.54 0.88 -10.20
CA GLY A 88 2.39 0.23 -9.57
C GLY A 88 2.05 0.76 -8.17
N MET A 89 2.98 1.48 -7.51
CA MET A 89 2.76 2.00 -6.16
C MET A 89 2.06 3.36 -6.22
N THR A 90 0.93 3.51 -5.56
CA THR A 90 0.22 4.79 -5.40
C THR A 90 0.08 5.19 -3.95
N VAL A 91 0.05 4.21 -3.07
CA VAL A 91 -0.14 4.35 -1.62
C VAL A 91 0.78 3.37 -0.92
N PHE A 92 1.29 3.79 0.23
CA PHE A 92 1.99 2.92 1.16
C PHE A 92 1.24 2.89 2.49
N GLU A 93 0.83 1.68 2.91
CA GLU A 93 0.09 1.49 4.15
C GLU A 93 1.06 1.20 5.30
N LEU A 94 1.01 2.06 6.32
CA LEU A 94 1.72 1.87 7.59
C LEU A 94 1.03 0.80 8.44
N PRO A 95 1.74 0.22 9.42
CA PRO A 95 1.14 -0.72 10.35
C PRO A 95 -0.08 -0.14 11.06
N LYS A 96 -1.10 -0.99 11.28
CA LYS A 96 -2.33 -0.60 11.98
C LYS A 96 -2.05 -0.24 13.42
N ILE A 97 -2.59 0.88 13.87
CA ILE A 97 -2.45 1.37 15.23
C ILE A 97 -3.56 0.77 16.11
N ASP A 98 -3.16 0.13 17.19
CA ASP A 98 -4.11 -0.40 18.17
C ASP A 98 -4.59 0.72 19.10
N ILE A 99 -5.91 0.96 19.07
CA ILE A 99 -6.61 1.96 19.90
C ILE A 99 -7.47 1.31 20.98
N SER A 100 -7.33 0.01 21.20
CA SER A 100 -8.10 -0.68 22.24
C SER A 100 -7.91 -0.04 23.61
N GLY A 101 -9.02 0.34 24.24
CA GLY A 101 -9.03 0.97 25.57
C GLY A 101 -8.44 2.38 25.63
N ALA A 102 -8.15 3.00 24.50
CA ALA A 102 -7.60 4.35 24.48
C ALA A 102 -8.68 5.40 24.84
N SER A 103 -8.30 6.36 25.68
CA SER A 103 -9.18 7.45 26.19
C SER A 103 -8.68 8.83 25.79
N GLY A 104 -7.81 8.94 24.81
CA GLY A 104 -7.27 10.22 24.32
C GLY A 104 -6.38 10.04 23.11
N THR A 105 -5.91 11.14 22.58
CA THR A 105 -5.03 11.20 21.40
C THR A 105 -3.76 10.38 21.61
N LYS A 106 -3.41 9.59 20.58
CA LYS A 106 -2.22 8.74 20.55
C LYS A 106 -1.35 9.13 19.37
N THR A 107 -0.07 9.38 19.60
CA THR A 107 0.91 9.62 18.54
C THR A 107 1.94 8.51 18.56
N ILE A 108 2.23 7.95 17.38
CA ILE A 108 3.23 6.90 17.17
C ILE A 108 4.15 7.34 16.05
N THR A 109 5.45 7.21 16.27
CA THR A 109 6.49 7.44 15.26
C THR A 109 6.90 6.10 14.66
N PHE A 110 6.89 6.02 13.35
CA PHE A 110 7.40 4.89 12.57
C PHE A 110 8.68 5.30 11.86
N ASN A 111 9.67 4.42 11.84
CA ASN A 111 10.78 4.52 10.90
C ASN A 111 10.35 3.81 9.62
N LEU A 112 10.12 4.56 8.55
CA LEU A 112 9.59 4.05 7.29
C LEU A 112 10.50 2.99 6.67
N ALA A 113 11.82 3.14 6.84
CA ALA A 113 12.81 2.21 6.29
C ALA A 113 12.60 0.76 6.76
N ASP A 114 12.04 0.56 7.97
CA ASP A 114 11.82 -0.77 8.55
C ASP A 114 10.63 -1.51 7.90
N TYR A 115 9.80 -0.80 7.16
CA TYR A 115 8.55 -1.32 6.58
C TYR A 115 8.54 -1.34 5.05
N LEU A 116 9.55 -0.76 4.41
CA LEU A 116 9.61 -0.74 2.95
C LEU A 116 9.78 -2.15 2.38
N PRO A 117 9.08 -2.49 1.30
CA PRO A 117 9.24 -3.77 0.63
C PRO A 117 10.62 -3.88 -0.04
N ALA A 118 11.04 -5.12 -0.28
CA ALA A 118 12.32 -5.37 -0.94
C ALA A 118 12.40 -4.67 -2.32
N GLY A 119 13.51 -4.01 -2.57
CA GLY A 119 13.76 -3.25 -3.81
C GLY A 119 13.15 -1.85 -3.84
N VAL A 120 12.57 -1.39 -2.73
CA VAL A 120 12.12 -0.01 -2.54
C VAL A 120 12.98 0.64 -1.47
N MET A 121 13.39 1.87 -1.71
CA MET A 121 14.19 2.66 -0.78
C MET A 121 13.62 4.08 -0.68
N LEU A 122 13.99 4.79 0.36
CA LEU A 122 13.75 6.22 0.46
C LEU A 122 14.62 6.94 -0.57
N ALA A 123 14.08 7.95 -1.23
CA ALA A 123 14.89 8.83 -2.06
C ALA A 123 15.87 9.61 -1.18
N GLU A 124 16.96 10.08 -1.79
CA GLU A 124 17.89 10.98 -1.10
C GLU A 124 17.14 12.20 -0.56
N ASP A 125 17.58 12.71 0.60
CA ASP A 125 16.98 13.87 1.29
C ASP A 125 15.59 13.65 1.90
N GLN A 126 15.15 12.40 2.09
CA GLN A 126 13.89 12.11 2.77
C GLN A 126 14.12 11.66 4.21
N ASP A 127 13.34 12.24 5.13
CA ASP A 127 13.26 11.74 6.50
C ASP A 127 12.58 10.38 6.54
N ALA A 128 13.18 9.45 7.24
CA ALA A 128 12.62 8.12 7.45
C ALA A 128 11.51 8.13 8.52
N GLU A 129 11.42 9.17 9.33
CA GLU A 129 10.46 9.25 10.43
C GLU A 129 9.09 9.75 9.98
N VAL A 130 8.06 8.98 10.32
CA VAL A 130 6.66 9.31 10.06
C VAL A 130 5.89 9.26 11.36
N ASN A 131 5.23 10.37 11.68
CA ASN A 131 4.38 10.49 12.86
C ASN A 131 2.92 10.25 12.48
N VAL A 132 2.28 9.31 13.16
CA VAL A 132 0.85 9.05 13.00
C VAL A 132 0.15 9.45 14.30
N THR A 133 -0.77 10.40 14.18
CA THR A 133 -1.58 10.88 15.28
C THR A 133 -3.01 10.41 15.13
N VAL A 134 -3.49 9.64 16.08
CA VAL A 134 -4.86 9.16 16.16
C VAL A 134 -5.60 9.98 17.22
N ARG A 135 -6.64 10.68 16.80
CA ARG A 135 -7.51 11.44 17.70
C ARG A 135 -8.64 10.56 18.22
N ILE A 136 -8.80 10.61 19.53
CA ILE A 136 -9.86 9.93 20.26
C ILE A 136 -10.50 10.95 21.17
N GLU A 137 -11.80 11.12 21.06
CA GLU A 137 -12.57 12.11 21.80
C GLU A 137 -13.56 11.47 22.75
N LYS A 138 -13.87 12.19 23.83
CA LYS A 138 -14.93 11.80 24.75
C LYS A 138 -16.28 12.00 24.06
N ILE A 139 -17.14 11.00 24.11
CA ILE A 139 -18.51 11.12 23.64
C ILE A 139 -19.22 12.14 24.54
N PRO A 140 -19.84 13.19 23.98
CA PRO A 140 -20.59 14.12 24.80
C PRO A 140 -21.73 13.39 25.50
N GLU A 141 -21.81 13.51 26.82
CA GLU A 141 -22.97 13.06 27.56
C GLU A 141 -24.14 13.95 27.14
N THR A 142 -25.09 13.37 26.44
CA THR A 142 -26.39 14.03 26.26
C THR A 142 -27.03 14.04 27.64
N GLU A 143 -27.09 15.21 28.28
CA GLU A 143 -27.93 15.39 29.46
C GLU A 143 -29.34 15.07 29.00
N GLU A 144 -29.82 13.87 29.37
CA GLU A 144 -31.25 13.61 29.34
C GLU A 144 -31.87 14.56 30.35
N THR A 145 -32.47 15.62 29.84
CA THR A 145 -33.36 16.44 30.63
C THR A 145 -34.52 15.55 31.03
N SER A 146 -34.40 14.88 32.16
CA SER A 146 -35.53 14.26 32.83
C SER A 146 -36.51 15.40 33.16
N THR A 147 -37.44 15.56 32.25
CA THR A 147 -38.65 16.35 32.55
C THR A 147 -39.40 15.53 33.59
N ASP A 148 -39.15 15.83 34.84
CA ASP A 148 -39.96 15.42 35.97
C ASP A 148 -41.37 15.96 35.70
N SER A 149 -42.22 15.09 35.16
CA SER A 149 -43.64 15.34 35.02
C SER A 149 -44.25 15.08 36.37
N ASP A 150 -44.28 16.15 37.17
CA ASP A 150 -45.09 16.24 38.40
C ASP A 150 -46.55 15.92 38.04
N GLU A 151 -46.97 14.71 38.43
CA GLU A 151 -48.33 14.20 38.32
C GLU A 151 -49.17 14.89 39.39
N THR A 152 -49.84 15.98 38.99
CA THR A 152 -50.95 16.51 39.78
C THR A 152 -52.23 16.16 39.06
N SER A 153 -52.84 15.10 39.52
CA SER A 153 -54.28 14.88 39.26
C SER A 153 -55.15 15.90 39.95
N PRO A 154 -56.16 16.42 39.30
CA PRO A 154 -57.49 16.27 39.87
C PRO A 154 -58.59 15.94 38.89
N THR A 155 -59.36 14.92 39.25
CA THR A 155 -60.82 14.86 39.35
C THR A 155 -61.69 15.44 38.22
N THR A 156 -62.32 14.51 37.54
CA THR A 156 -63.75 14.49 37.13
C THR A 156 -64.44 15.75 36.60
N ALA A 157 -64.83 15.68 35.33
CA ALA A 157 -66.20 16.01 34.90
C ALA A 157 -66.52 15.44 33.53
N LEU A 158 -67.50 14.62 33.50
CA LEU A 158 -68.30 14.17 32.32
C LEU A 158 -68.78 15.38 31.52
N ILE A 159 -68.85 15.27 30.20
CA ILE A 159 -70.06 15.43 29.38
C ILE A 159 -69.80 15.06 27.94
N ALA A 160 -70.79 14.37 27.43
CA ALA A 160 -70.98 13.78 26.11
C ALA A 160 -70.86 14.77 24.93
N GLY A 161 -70.57 14.21 23.76
CA GLY A 161 -71.15 14.77 22.56
C GLY A 161 -70.35 14.61 21.30
N SER A 162 -70.82 13.67 20.49
CA SER A 162 -71.01 13.74 19.03
C SER A 162 -69.83 13.52 18.09
N GLN A 163 -69.92 12.40 17.52
CA GLN A 163 -69.68 11.97 16.14
C GLN A 163 -69.25 13.00 15.11
N SER A 164 -68.21 12.69 14.37
CA SER A 164 -68.31 12.57 12.93
C SER A 164 -67.12 11.82 12.33
N ALA A 165 -67.48 10.80 11.65
CA ALA A 165 -66.61 10.04 10.76
C ALA A 165 -66.22 10.87 9.54
N HIS A 166 -65.02 10.72 9.08
CA HIS A 166 -64.74 10.72 7.66
C HIS A 166 -63.56 9.78 7.30
N THR A 167 -63.96 8.76 6.65
CA THR A 167 -63.26 7.83 5.80
C THR A 167 -62.57 8.57 4.64
N SER A 168 -61.41 8.12 4.26
CA SER A 168 -60.89 7.97 2.88
C SER A 168 -59.44 7.56 2.99
N GLU A 169 -59.15 6.31 2.76
CA GLU A 169 -58.82 5.66 1.49
C GLU A 169 -57.43 6.07 0.98
N SER A 170 -56.48 5.15 1.14
CA SER A 170 -55.98 4.25 0.10
C SER A 170 -55.33 4.95 -1.10
N THR A 171 -54.06 4.79 -1.29
CA THR A 171 -53.56 4.31 -2.59
C THR A 171 -52.16 3.71 -2.44
N ALA A 172 -52.11 2.43 -2.60
CA ALA A 172 -50.93 1.65 -2.96
C ALA A 172 -50.67 1.81 -4.46
N ALA A 173 -49.41 1.86 -4.85
CA ALA A 173 -48.98 1.53 -6.20
C ALA A 173 -47.52 1.04 -6.01
N GLU A 174 -47.30 -0.21 -5.91
CA GLU A 174 -47.20 -1.24 -6.95
C GLU A 174 -46.16 -0.94 -8.03
N THR A 175 -45.05 -1.67 -7.92
CA THR A 175 -44.45 -2.62 -8.85
C THR A 175 -44.13 -2.12 -10.26
N LYS A 176 -42.87 -2.25 -10.65
CA LYS A 176 -42.55 -3.02 -11.86
C LYS A 176 -41.16 -3.59 -11.83
N GLN A 177 -41.12 -4.87 -11.66
CA GLN A 177 -40.14 -5.82 -12.19
C GLN A 177 -40.13 -5.72 -13.72
N SER A 178 -38.96 -5.79 -14.32
CA SER A 178 -38.81 -6.29 -15.68
C SER A 178 -37.65 -7.27 -15.73
N GLU A 179 -38.05 -8.52 -15.73
CA GLU A 179 -37.28 -9.63 -16.31
C GLU A 179 -37.23 -9.43 -17.84
N SER A 180 -36.12 -9.75 -18.44
CA SER A 180 -36.02 -10.30 -19.80
C SER A 180 -34.58 -10.81 -19.94
N SER A 181 -34.43 -12.05 -19.90
CA SER A 181 -34.45 -13.07 -20.96
C SER A 181 -33.06 -13.44 -21.41
N ALA A 182 -32.79 -14.69 -21.15
CA ALA A 182 -31.74 -15.54 -21.66
C ALA A 182 -31.61 -15.48 -23.20
N GLN A 183 -30.39 -15.62 -23.68
CA GLN A 183 -30.17 -16.33 -24.91
C GLN A 183 -28.83 -17.05 -24.89
N ASP A 184 -28.96 -18.34 -25.00
CA ASP A 184 -28.00 -19.37 -25.36
C ASP A 184 -27.08 -18.96 -26.55
N GLY A 185 -25.86 -19.43 -26.48
CA GLY A 185 -24.90 -19.37 -27.58
C GLY A 185 -23.78 -20.35 -27.31
N ASP A 186 -24.10 -21.62 -27.30
CA ASP A 186 -23.23 -22.77 -27.49
C ASP A 186 -22.39 -22.63 -28.76
N THR A 187 -21.06 -22.71 -28.66
CA THR A 187 -20.19 -23.23 -29.74
C THR A 187 -18.81 -23.54 -29.18
N GLU A 188 -18.61 -24.77 -28.82
CA GLU A 188 -17.32 -25.44 -28.94
C GLU A 188 -17.15 -25.90 -30.41
N PRO A 189 -15.96 -25.97 -30.98
CA PRO A 189 -15.34 -27.27 -31.14
C PRO A 189 -13.84 -27.36 -30.87
N GLU A 190 -13.51 -28.42 -30.23
CA GLU A 190 -12.45 -29.41 -30.47
C GLU A 190 -11.32 -29.12 -31.47
N GLY A 191 -10.16 -29.56 -31.04
CA GLY A 191 -9.07 -30.02 -31.89
C GLY A 191 -7.73 -29.38 -31.51
N THR A 192 -6.75 -30.02 -31.11
CA THR A 192 -6.11 -31.30 -31.28
C THR A 192 -4.83 -31.31 -30.47
N ALA A 193 -4.53 -32.43 -29.91
CA ALA A 193 -3.31 -32.78 -29.25
C ALA A 193 -2.07 -32.68 -30.18
N ALA A 194 -0.94 -32.26 -29.62
CA ALA A 194 0.36 -32.74 -30.09
C ALA A 194 1.33 -32.83 -28.91
N THR A 195 1.49 -34.01 -28.44
CA THR A 195 2.61 -34.55 -27.69
C THR A 195 3.94 -34.30 -28.42
N HIS A 196 4.94 -33.80 -27.68
CA HIS A 196 6.32 -34.20 -27.97
C HIS A 196 7.10 -34.30 -26.66
N GLU A 197 7.31 -35.52 -26.31
CA GLU A 197 8.35 -36.05 -25.43
C GLU A 197 9.73 -35.88 -26.09
N SER A 198 10.71 -35.58 -25.29
CA SER A 198 12.10 -36.02 -25.34
C SER A 198 12.90 -35.15 -24.42
N GLY A 199 13.41 -35.49 -23.29
CA GLY A 199 14.22 -36.68 -23.01
C GLY A 199 15.68 -36.39 -23.35
N SER A 200 16.47 -35.91 -22.36
CA SER A 200 17.84 -36.39 -22.23
C SER A 200 18.50 -35.89 -20.95
N THR A 201 18.69 -36.76 -20.08
CA THR A 201 19.69 -36.87 -19.03
C THR A 201 21.12 -36.81 -19.59
N HIS A 202 22.02 -36.12 -18.89
CA HIS A 202 23.43 -36.52 -18.69
C HIS A 202 24.00 -35.62 -17.61
N GLU A 203 24.19 -36.13 -16.44
CA GLU A 203 25.32 -36.90 -15.89
C GLU A 203 26.52 -36.05 -15.51
N GLU A 204 26.69 -36.00 -14.27
CA GLU A 204 27.84 -35.87 -13.36
C GLU A 204 29.22 -36.07 -14.03
N THR A 205 30.14 -35.21 -13.67
CA THR A 205 31.51 -35.67 -13.43
C THR A 205 32.15 -34.82 -12.32
N LEU A 206 32.22 -35.39 -11.17
CA LEU A 206 33.19 -35.08 -10.10
C LEU A 206 34.59 -35.39 -10.61
N LEU A 207 35.52 -34.43 -10.45
CA LEU A 207 36.93 -34.78 -10.33
C LEU A 207 37.57 -33.87 -9.26
N SER A 208 37.67 -34.43 -8.09
CA SER A 208 38.66 -34.18 -7.06
C SER A 208 40.06 -34.46 -7.63
N GLN A 209 41.02 -33.53 -7.45
CA GLN A 209 42.39 -33.93 -7.10
C GLN A 209 43.12 -32.79 -6.40
N SER A 210 43.46 -33.06 -5.22
CA SER A 210 44.54 -32.71 -4.34
C SER A 210 45.93 -32.72 -5.03
N GLY A 211 46.81 -31.85 -4.52
CA GLY A 211 48.22 -32.19 -4.47
C GLY A 211 49.19 -31.03 -4.69
N HIS A 212 49.85 -30.71 -3.64
CA HIS A 212 51.19 -30.07 -3.47
C HIS A 212 51.28 -28.57 -3.49
#